data_5a66fc5e4e17c736b7e86b7f21341196
#
_entry.id   5a66fc5e4e17c736b7e86b7f21341196
#
_cell.length_a   1.000
_cell.length_b   1.000
_cell.length_c   1.000
_cell.angle_alpha   90.00
_cell.angle_beta   90.00
_cell.angle_gamma   90.00
#
_symmetry.space_group_name_H-M   'P 1'
#
loop_
_entity.id
_entity.type
_entity.pdbx_description
1 polymer ?
#
loop_
_entity_poly.entity_id
_entity_poly.type
_entity_poly.pdbx_seq_one_letter_code
_entity_poly.pdbx_strand_id
1 'polypeptide(L)'
;FEPLHPSFFELTTMMAFQYFAEQKVDFAVIEVGLGGRLDSTNIITPILSVITNISFDHTQFLGNTLGEIAGEKAGIIKPQIPVVIGEWNEETQPVFIKKAHEQNSPIHFAHATDADMNFELKGNYQKKNFSTISTAVECLKEEGIKIKDESIKNGFEHVCELTGLRGRWE
;
A
#
# COMPACT_ATOMS: atom_id res chain seq x y z
N PHE A 1 13.48 -17.29 30.38
CA PHE A 1 13.21 -16.59 29.09
C PHE A 1 13.56 -17.57 27.99
N GLU A 2 12.57 -18.07 27.24
CA GLU A 2 12.85 -18.78 26.00
C GLU A 2 13.41 -17.76 24.99
N PRO A 3 14.48 -18.12 24.26
CA PRO A 3 15.03 -17.21 23.27
C PRO A 3 13.99 -16.95 22.15
N LEU A 4 13.75 -15.67 21.84
CA LEU A 4 12.96 -15.30 20.69
C LEU A 4 13.70 -15.73 19.42
N HIS A 5 13.01 -16.46 18.54
CA HIS A 5 13.55 -16.89 17.25
C HIS A 5 12.79 -16.15 16.12
N PRO A 6 13.13 -14.86 15.86
CA PRO A 6 12.45 -14.12 14.81
C PRO A 6 12.76 -14.73 13.44
N SER A 7 11.78 -14.70 12.56
CA SER A 7 12.01 -15.01 11.15
C SER A 7 12.93 -13.96 10.50
N PHE A 8 13.50 -14.31 9.36
CA PHE A 8 14.33 -13.35 8.61
C PHE A 8 13.56 -12.07 8.27
N PHE A 9 12.28 -12.19 7.89
CA PHE A 9 11.46 -11.04 7.57
C PHE A 9 11.14 -10.16 8.79
N GLU A 10 10.82 -10.76 9.93
CA GLU A 10 10.64 -10.01 11.19
C GLU A 10 11.90 -9.23 11.57
N LEU A 11 13.06 -9.88 11.49
CA LEU A 11 14.33 -9.24 11.82
C LEU A 11 14.62 -8.07 10.89
N THR A 12 14.49 -8.26 9.57
CA THR A 12 14.73 -7.19 8.57
C THR A 12 13.73 -6.06 8.69
N THR A 13 12.47 -6.33 9.01
CA THR A 13 11.44 -5.32 9.28
C THR A 13 11.83 -4.46 10.49
N MET A 14 12.25 -5.08 11.60
CA MET A 14 12.70 -4.36 12.78
C MET A 14 13.92 -3.49 12.50
N MET A 15 14.90 -4.02 11.76
CA MET A 15 16.09 -3.27 11.35
C MET A 15 15.72 -2.05 10.49
N ALA A 16 14.78 -2.22 9.55
CA ALA A 16 14.32 -1.12 8.70
C ALA A 16 13.62 -0.02 9.54
N PHE A 17 12.73 -0.38 10.45
CA PHE A 17 12.05 0.59 11.31
C PHE A 17 13.03 1.33 12.23
N GLN A 18 14.00 0.61 12.81
CA GLN A 18 15.05 1.25 13.61
C GLN A 18 15.86 2.23 12.76
N TYR A 19 16.27 1.81 11.57
CA TYR A 19 17.03 2.66 10.64
C TYR A 19 16.26 3.94 10.26
N PHE A 20 14.98 3.83 9.90
CA PHE A 20 14.15 4.99 9.58
C PHE A 20 14.00 5.95 10.77
N ALA A 21 13.85 5.41 11.98
CA ALA A 21 13.81 6.24 13.19
C ALA A 21 15.14 6.95 13.45
N GLU A 22 16.28 6.28 13.29
CA GLU A 22 17.61 6.85 13.45
C GLU A 22 17.90 7.92 12.39
N GLN A 23 17.49 7.70 11.13
CA GLN A 23 17.64 8.65 10.04
C GLN A 23 16.62 9.80 10.12
N LYS A 24 15.61 9.71 10.99
CA LYS A 24 14.53 10.71 11.13
C LYS A 24 13.87 11.05 9.79
N VAL A 25 13.54 10.03 9.01
CA VAL A 25 12.88 10.21 7.72
C VAL A 25 11.54 10.94 7.88
N ASP A 26 11.21 11.85 6.98
CA ASP A 26 9.92 12.55 6.99
C ASP A 26 8.77 11.63 6.62
N PHE A 27 9.00 10.71 5.68
CA PHE A 27 8.05 9.71 5.21
C PHE A 27 8.72 8.36 5.01
N ALA A 28 7.97 7.30 5.31
CA ALA A 28 8.35 5.92 5.00
C ALA A 28 7.22 5.24 4.22
N VAL A 29 7.53 4.63 3.09
CA VAL A 29 6.61 3.78 2.35
C VAL A 29 6.93 2.33 2.71
N ILE A 30 5.99 1.69 3.39
CA ILE A 30 6.17 0.34 3.93
C ILE A 30 5.35 -0.64 3.11
N GLU A 31 6.02 -1.58 2.45
CA GLU A 31 5.37 -2.67 1.73
C GLU A 31 5.13 -3.87 2.65
N VAL A 32 3.91 -4.38 2.64
CA VAL A 32 3.52 -5.62 3.34
C VAL A 32 4.20 -6.81 2.68
N GLY A 33 4.79 -7.69 3.48
CA GLY A 33 5.45 -8.88 2.95
C GLY A 33 4.47 -9.95 2.49
N LEU A 34 3.45 -10.27 3.32
CA LEU A 34 2.45 -11.30 3.00
C LEU A 34 1.11 -10.98 3.67
N GLY A 35 0.04 -10.99 2.86
CA GLY A 35 -1.33 -10.78 3.37
C GLY A 35 -1.55 -9.36 3.89
N GLY A 36 -1.48 -9.17 5.18
CA GLY A 36 -1.62 -7.88 5.85
C GLY A 36 -1.89 -8.01 7.35
N ARG A 37 -2.94 -8.70 7.75
CA ARG A 37 -3.41 -8.78 9.15
C ARG A 37 -2.33 -9.25 10.12
N LEU A 38 -1.57 -10.27 9.77
CA LEU A 38 -0.51 -10.88 10.59
C LEU A 38 0.90 -10.55 10.08
N ASP A 39 1.01 -9.62 9.14
CA ASP A 39 2.31 -9.26 8.62
C ASP A 39 3.15 -8.49 9.64
N SER A 40 4.45 -8.73 9.65
CA SER A 40 5.39 -8.09 10.59
C SER A 40 5.41 -6.57 10.49
N THR A 41 5.08 -6.03 9.30
CA THR A 41 5.00 -4.59 9.09
C THR A 41 3.75 -3.97 9.70
N ASN A 42 2.73 -4.77 10.03
CA ASN A 42 1.41 -4.29 10.47
C ASN A 42 1.36 -3.81 11.94
N ILE A 43 2.52 -3.65 12.58
CA ILE A 43 2.64 -3.07 13.92
C ILE A 43 2.54 -1.54 13.92
N ILE A 44 2.64 -0.89 12.76
CA ILE A 44 2.61 0.57 12.62
C ILE A 44 1.17 1.11 12.60
N THR A 45 1.05 2.40 12.90
CA THR A 45 -0.14 3.20 12.59
C THR A 45 0.25 4.16 11.46
N PRO A 46 -0.16 3.88 10.22
CA PRO A 46 0.22 4.71 9.07
C PRO A 46 -0.61 6.00 9.01
N ILE A 47 -0.23 6.94 8.16
CA ILE A 47 -1.08 8.09 7.79
C ILE A 47 -2.08 7.74 6.67
N LEU A 48 -1.79 6.69 5.91
CA LEU A 48 -2.64 6.16 4.84
C LEU A 48 -2.34 4.68 4.65
N SER A 49 -3.36 3.85 4.54
CA SER A 49 -3.25 2.47 4.10
C SER A 49 -3.61 2.36 2.62
N VAL A 50 -2.88 1.54 1.85
CA VAL A 50 -3.17 1.31 0.43
C VAL A 50 -3.20 -0.19 0.15
N ILE A 51 -4.30 -0.67 -0.43
CA ILE A 51 -4.44 -2.05 -0.92
C ILE A 51 -4.51 -1.99 -2.44
N THR A 52 -3.47 -2.46 -3.10
CA THR A 52 -3.29 -2.26 -4.56
C THR A 52 -4.21 -3.13 -5.39
N ASN A 53 -4.17 -4.44 -5.18
CA ASN A 53 -5.01 -5.40 -5.89
C ASN A 53 -5.26 -6.66 -5.06
N ILE A 54 -6.24 -7.45 -5.49
CA ILE A 54 -6.51 -8.78 -4.97
C ILE A 54 -6.43 -9.78 -6.11
N SER A 55 -5.58 -10.77 -5.93
CA SER A 55 -5.44 -11.90 -6.85
C SER A 55 -5.20 -13.19 -6.07
N PHE A 56 -5.42 -14.32 -6.71
CA PHE A 56 -5.07 -15.62 -6.14
C PHE A 56 -3.54 -15.73 -6.08
N ASP A 57 -3.01 -15.50 -4.89
CA ASP A 57 -1.59 -15.67 -4.57
C ASP A 57 -1.48 -16.18 -3.13
N HIS A 58 -0.48 -17.02 -2.87
CA HIS A 58 -0.25 -17.61 -1.55
C HIS A 58 -1.52 -18.21 -0.91
N THR A 59 -2.37 -18.86 -1.70
CA THR A 59 -3.69 -19.37 -1.26
C THR A 59 -3.61 -20.31 -0.07
N GLN A 60 -2.50 -21.05 0.08
CA GLN A 60 -2.24 -21.90 1.24
C GLN A 60 -2.17 -21.14 2.59
N PHE A 61 -1.98 -19.81 2.56
CA PHE A 61 -1.90 -18.96 3.77
C PHE A 61 -3.02 -17.94 3.85
N LEU A 62 -3.46 -17.40 2.70
CA LEU A 62 -4.37 -16.26 2.68
C LEU A 62 -5.83 -16.65 2.44
N GLY A 63 -6.09 -17.90 2.04
CA GLY A 63 -7.44 -18.40 1.76
C GLY A 63 -7.66 -18.81 0.32
N ASN A 64 -8.81 -19.45 0.06
CA ASN A 64 -9.14 -20.08 -1.21
C ASN A 64 -10.12 -19.25 -2.05
N THR A 65 -10.58 -18.11 -1.54
CA THR A 65 -11.48 -17.17 -2.21
C THR A 65 -10.87 -15.77 -2.22
N LEU A 66 -11.29 -14.95 -3.18
CA LEU A 66 -10.84 -13.54 -3.22
C LEU A 66 -11.32 -12.76 -1.99
N GLY A 67 -12.50 -13.12 -1.45
CA GLY A 67 -13.03 -12.52 -0.24
C GLY A 67 -12.17 -12.82 0.99
N GLU A 68 -11.67 -14.05 1.16
CA GLU A 68 -10.75 -14.43 2.25
C GLU A 68 -9.42 -13.67 2.12
N ILE A 69 -8.83 -13.64 0.93
CA ILE A 69 -7.59 -12.91 0.65
C ILE A 69 -7.78 -11.41 0.91
N ALA A 70 -8.93 -10.84 0.50
CA ALA A 70 -9.28 -9.45 0.78
C ALA A 70 -9.38 -9.19 2.29
N GLY A 71 -9.93 -10.13 3.06
CA GLY A 71 -10.00 -10.05 4.53
C GLY A 71 -8.63 -9.98 5.18
N GLU A 72 -7.68 -10.80 4.75
CA GLU A 72 -6.29 -10.76 5.24
C GLU A 72 -5.60 -9.43 4.90
N LYS A 73 -5.76 -8.94 3.65
CA LYS A 73 -5.20 -7.65 3.25
C LYS A 73 -5.88 -6.47 3.95
N ALA A 74 -7.19 -6.54 4.18
CA ALA A 74 -7.94 -5.54 4.93
C ALA A 74 -7.49 -5.40 6.40
N GLY A 75 -6.71 -6.34 6.91
CA GLY A 75 -6.09 -6.26 8.24
C GLY A 75 -5.14 -5.08 8.44
N ILE A 76 -4.70 -4.40 7.38
CA ILE A 76 -3.90 -3.16 7.47
C ILE A 76 -4.75 -1.89 7.63
N ILE A 77 -6.08 -1.99 7.52
CA ILE A 77 -6.99 -0.87 7.75
C ILE A 77 -7.01 -0.57 9.26
N LYS A 78 -6.60 0.61 9.65
CA LYS A 78 -6.44 1.03 11.04
C LYS A 78 -7.54 2.01 11.47
N PRO A 79 -7.83 2.07 12.78
CA PRO A 79 -8.87 2.98 13.29
C PRO A 79 -8.64 4.43 12.85
N GLN A 80 -9.65 5.01 12.21
CA GLN A 80 -9.69 6.41 11.77
C GLN A 80 -8.62 6.82 10.73
N ILE A 81 -7.85 5.86 10.21
CA ILE A 81 -6.85 6.10 9.18
C ILE A 81 -7.48 5.85 7.81
N PRO A 82 -7.37 6.77 6.85
CA PRO A 82 -7.92 6.57 5.51
C PRO A 82 -7.29 5.37 4.81
N VAL A 83 -8.08 4.71 3.97
CA VAL A 83 -7.63 3.59 3.14
C VAL A 83 -8.00 3.78 1.68
N VAL A 84 -7.04 3.53 0.80
CA VAL A 84 -7.25 3.48 -0.65
C VAL A 84 -7.27 2.04 -1.13
N ILE A 85 -8.29 1.69 -1.91
CA ILE A 85 -8.44 0.41 -2.59
C ILE A 85 -8.22 0.62 -4.08
N GLY A 86 -7.15 0.04 -4.63
CA GLY A 86 -6.77 0.19 -6.03
C GLY A 86 -7.67 -0.61 -6.98
N GLU A 87 -7.70 -1.93 -6.79
CA GLU A 87 -8.57 -2.81 -7.58
C GLU A 87 -9.55 -3.56 -6.67
N TRP A 88 -10.77 -3.71 -7.14
CA TRP A 88 -11.84 -4.37 -6.41
C TRP A 88 -12.85 -5.00 -7.38
N ASN A 89 -13.68 -5.89 -6.87
CA ASN A 89 -14.78 -6.53 -7.59
C ASN A 89 -15.97 -6.77 -6.64
N GLU A 90 -17.04 -7.37 -7.15
CA GLU A 90 -18.26 -7.66 -6.38
C GLU A 90 -18.02 -8.53 -5.14
N GLU A 91 -17.02 -9.41 -5.16
CA GLU A 91 -16.68 -10.28 -4.03
C GLU A 91 -15.84 -9.55 -2.97
N THR A 92 -14.88 -8.73 -3.38
CA THR A 92 -13.90 -8.10 -2.47
C THR A 92 -14.37 -6.76 -1.90
N GLN A 93 -15.15 -5.99 -2.65
CA GLN A 93 -15.62 -4.66 -2.25
C GLN A 93 -16.38 -4.66 -0.91
N PRO A 94 -17.35 -5.57 -0.68
CA PRO A 94 -18.08 -5.62 0.60
C PRO A 94 -17.17 -5.89 1.80
N VAL A 95 -16.08 -6.67 1.61
CA VAL A 95 -15.10 -6.98 2.66
C VAL A 95 -14.39 -5.71 3.10
N PHE A 96 -13.92 -4.90 2.14
CA PHE A 96 -13.25 -3.64 2.44
C PHE A 96 -14.17 -2.62 3.09
N ILE A 97 -15.40 -2.46 2.57
CA ILE A 97 -16.40 -1.55 3.14
C ILE A 97 -16.70 -1.92 4.58
N LYS A 98 -16.96 -3.22 4.84
CA LYS A 98 -17.21 -3.72 6.19
C LYS A 98 -16.06 -3.41 7.14
N LYS A 99 -14.82 -3.71 6.72
CA LYS A 99 -13.64 -3.49 7.57
C LYS A 99 -13.38 -2.01 7.83
N ALA A 100 -13.53 -1.16 6.82
CA ALA A 100 -13.40 0.28 6.97
C ALA A 100 -14.45 0.85 7.93
N HIS A 101 -15.70 0.39 7.82
CA HIS A 101 -16.77 0.78 8.75
C HIS A 101 -16.47 0.35 10.21
N GLU A 102 -15.99 -0.90 10.42
CA GLU A 102 -15.57 -1.40 11.74
C GLU A 102 -14.47 -0.55 12.38
N GLN A 103 -13.61 0.04 11.55
CA GLN A 103 -12.49 0.88 11.99
C GLN A 103 -12.81 2.39 11.99
N ASN A 104 -14.03 2.80 11.59
CA ASN A 104 -14.36 4.20 11.32
C ASN A 104 -13.32 4.87 10.39
N SER A 105 -12.82 4.13 9.41
CA SER A 105 -11.79 4.52 8.46
C SER A 105 -12.45 5.09 7.20
N PRO A 106 -12.09 6.32 6.76
CA PRO A 106 -12.47 6.78 5.42
C PRO A 106 -11.95 5.81 4.36
N ILE A 107 -12.83 5.41 3.43
CA ILE A 107 -12.47 4.47 2.35
C ILE A 107 -12.63 5.14 1.00
N HIS A 108 -11.60 5.03 0.16
CA HIS A 108 -11.56 5.58 -1.19
C HIS A 108 -11.24 4.45 -2.18
N PHE A 109 -12.07 4.34 -3.21
CA PHE A 109 -11.85 3.39 -4.31
C PHE A 109 -11.19 4.13 -5.47
N ALA A 110 -10.07 3.63 -5.95
CA ALA A 110 -9.38 4.23 -7.07
C ALA A 110 -10.24 4.17 -8.34
N HIS A 111 -10.33 5.29 -9.04
CA HIS A 111 -11.05 5.39 -10.31
C HIS A 111 -10.05 5.55 -11.45
N ALA A 112 -10.42 5.01 -12.62
CA ALA A 112 -9.63 5.22 -13.82
C ALA A 112 -9.52 6.74 -14.08
N THR A 113 -8.30 7.23 -14.15
CA THR A 113 -8.02 8.62 -14.52
C THR A 113 -7.56 8.68 -15.97
N ASP A 114 -8.21 9.51 -16.76
CA ASP A 114 -7.84 9.79 -18.17
C ASP A 114 -6.68 10.80 -18.26
N ALA A 115 -5.83 10.86 -17.25
CA ALA A 115 -4.70 11.76 -17.28
C ALA A 115 -3.73 11.34 -18.39
N ASP A 116 -3.58 12.22 -19.36
CA ASP A 116 -2.58 12.11 -20.45
C ASP A 116 -1.18 12.44 -19.87
N MET A 117 -0.76 11.60 -18.90
CA MET A 117 0.53 11.76 -18.25
C MET A 117 1.54 10.76 -18.81
N ASN A 118 2.75 11.25 -18.99
CA ASN A 118 3.84 10.40 -19.41
C ASN A 118 4.38 9.61 -18.20
N PHE A 119 4.33 8.28 -18.29
CA PHE A 119 4.86 7.39 -17.26
C PHE A 119 6.19 6.82 -17.71
N GLU A 120 7.20 6.93 -16.87
CA GLU A 120 8.48 6.28 -17.11
C GLU A 120 8.32 4.76 -17.05
N LEU A 121 7.61 4.24 -16.05
CA LEU A 121 7.36 2.81 -15.91
C LEU A 121 6.31 2.34 -16.92
N LYS A 122 6.69 1.38 -17.76
CA LYS A 122 5.85 0.86 -18.85
C LYS A 122 5.12 -0.43 -18.42
N GLY A 123 3.98 -0.69 -19.06
CA GLY A 123 3.16 -1.89 -18.84
C GLY A 123 1.69 -1.56 -18.58
N ASN A 124 0.79 -2.43 -19.03
CA ASN A 124 -0.66 -2.19 -18.91
C ASN A 124 -1.14 -2.11 -17.44
N TYR A 125 -0.48 -2.82 -16.53
CA TYR A 125 -0.77 -2.78 -15.10
C TYR A 125 -0.41 -1.43 -14.46
N GLN A 126 0.50 -0.66 -15.06
CA GLN A 126 0.90 0.65 -14.54
C GLN A 126 -0.25 1.67 -14.58
N LYS A 127 -1.20 1.55 -15.51
CA LYS A 127 -2.39 2.41 -15.52
C LYS A 127 -3.22 2.24 -14.26
N LYS A 128 -3.34 1.00 -13.76
CA LYS A 128 -4.05 0.71 -12.51
C LYS A 128 -3.27 1.21 -11.30
N ASN A 129 -1.96 0.99 -11.28
CA ASN A 129 -1.09 1.54 -10.25
C ASN A 129 -1.18 3.06 -10.21
N PHE A 130 -1.21 3.71 -11.37
CA PHE A 130 -1.37 5.16 -11.46
C PHE A 130 -2.67 5.65 -10.81
N SER A 131 -3.80 5.03 -11.14
CA SER A 131 -5.08 5.38 -10.53
C SER A 131 -5.03 5.24 -9.00
N THR A 132 -4.41 4.14 -8.52
CA THR A 132 -4.23 3.90 -7.08
C THR A 132 -3.35 4.97 -6.43
N ILE A 133 -2.21 5.30 -7.05
CA ILE A 133 -1.27 6.31 -6.54
C ILE A 133 -1.91 7.71 -6.57
N SER A 134 -2.62 8.06 -7.64
CA SER A 134 -3.29 9.36 -7.75
C SER A 134 -4.32 9.54 -6.63
N THR A 135 -5.16 8.53 -6.39
CA THR A 135 -6.11 8.54 -5.28
C THR A 135 -5.40 8.63 -3.93
N ALA A 136 -4.29 7.91 -3.74
CA ALA A 136 -3.50 7.98 -2.51
C ALA A 136 -2.91 9.36 -2.28
N VAL A 137 -2.42 10.02 -3.33
CA VAL A 137 -1.88 11.39 -3.26
C VAL A 137 -2.98 12.40 -2.92
N GLU A 138 -4.18 12.25 -3.47
CA GLU A 138 -5.34 13.09 -3.12
C GLU A 138 -5.70 12.94 -1.65
N CYS A 139 -5.80 11.71 -1.15
CA CYS A 139 -6.04 11.46 0.29
C CYS A 139 -4.95 12.09 1.17
N LEU A 140 -3.68 11.96 0.80
CA LEU A 140 -2.59 12.59 1.56
C LEU A 140 -2.70 14.13 1.57
N LYS A 141 -3.15 14.75 0.48
CA LYS A 141 -3.42 16.19 0.43
C LYS A 141 -4.58 16.57 1.37
N GLU A 142 -5.65 15.77 1.41
CA GLU A 142 -6.79 15.95 2.31
C GLU A 142 -6.36 15.84 3.79
N GLU A 143 -5.43 14.94 4.11
CA GLU A 143 -4.79 14.81 5.43
C GLU A 143 -3.78 15.94 5.74
N GLY A 144 -3.67 16.93 4.86
CA GLY A 144 -2.84 18.14 5.09
C GLY A 144 -1.39 18.03 4.61
N ILE A 145 -1.01 16.94 3.95
CA ILE A 145 0.33 16.83 3.36
C ILE A 145 0.42 17.71 2.12
N LYS A 146 1.38 18.63 2.13
CA LYS A 146 1.59 19.58 1.03
C LYS A 146 2.37 18.94 -0.12
N ILE A 147 1.67 18.48 -1.14
CA ILE A 147 2.26 17.90 -2.34
C ILE A 147 1.92 18.81 -3.53
N LYS A 148 2.96 19.33 -4.20
CA LYS A 148 2.78 20.16 -5.41
C LYS A 148 2.46 19.30 -6.62
N ASP A 149 1.63 19.79 -7.53
CA ASP A 149 1.29 19.06 -8.76
C ASP A 149 2.53 18.82 -9.65
N GLU A 150 3.46 19.76 -9.68
CA GLU A 150 4.76 19.59 -10.34
C GLU A 150 5.56 18.41 -9.77
N SER A 151 5.53 18.22 -8.44
CA SER A 151 6.22 17.10 -7.78
C SER A 151 5.56 15.77 -8.13
N ILE A 152 4.23 15.73 -8.27
CA ILE A 152 3.50 14.54 -8.69
C ILE A 152 3.90 14.16 -10.12
N LYS A 153 3.87 15.14 -11.03
CA LYS A 153 4.28 14.94 -12.42
C LYS A 153 5.72 14.44 -12.51
N ASN A 154 6.64 15.13 -11.86
CA ASN A 154 8.06 14.76 -11.83
C ASN A 154 8.27 13.34 -11.27
N GLY A 155 7.54 12.98 -10.19
CA GLY A 155 7.59 11.64 -9.60
C GLY A 155 7.19 10.52 -10.55
N PHE A 156 6.21 10.74 -11.44
CA PHE A 156 5.80 9.75 -12.43
C PHE A 156 6.70 9.71 -13.66
N GLU A 157 7.26 10.83 -14.07
CA GLU A 157 8.09 10.94 -15.27
C GLU A 157 9.54 10.50 -15.04
N HIS A 158 10.03 10.50 -13.79
CA HIS A 158 11.42 10.27 -13.42
C HIS A 158 11.58 9.28 -12.25
N VAL A 159 10.80 8.20 -12.23
CA VAL A 159 10.80 7.21 -11.13
C VAL A 159 12.19 6.61 -10.93
N CYS A 160 12.82 6.13 -12.01
CA CYS A 160 14.12 5.45 -11.93
C CYS A 160 15.24 6.39 -11.48
N GLU A 161 15.25 7.63 -12.00
CA GLU A 161 16.23 8.63 -11.63
C GLU A 161 16.10 9.04 -10.15
N LEU A 162 14.87 9.32 -9.69
CA LEU A 162 14.60 9.80 -8.34
C LEU A 162 14.77 8.73 -7.26
N THR A 163 14.51 7.46 -7.59
CA THR A 163 14.48 6.38 -6.60
C THR A 163 15.63 5.38 -6.73
N GLY A 164 16.34 5.40 -7.84
CA GLY A 164 17.34 4.38 -8.18
C GLY A 164 16.72 3.03 -8.53
N LEU A 165 15.40 2.98 -8.83
CA LEU A 165 14.71 1.76 -9.21
C LEU A 165 15.31 1.19 -10.49
N ARG A 166 15.79 -0.06 -10.42
CA ARG A 166 16.38 -0.76 -11.56
C ARG A 166 15.42 -1.71 -12.26
N GLY A 167 14.28 -1.97 -11.64
CA GLY A 167 13.29 -2.90 -12.15
C GLY A 167 13.52 -4.35 -11.72
N ARG A 168 12.80 -5.29 -12.35
CA ARG A 168 12.90 -6.73 -12.06
C ARG A 168 13.76 -7.50 -13.05
N TRP A 169 14.22 -6.83 -14.11
CA TRP A 169 14.89 -7.45 -15.27
C TRP A 169 16.19 -6.72 -15.58
N GLU A 170 17.14 -6.83 -14.68
CA GLU A 170 18.54 -6.52 -14.95
C GLU A 170 19.37 -7.79 -15.05
#